data_06270926c542b22545df15015caa5ee2
#
_entry.id   06270926c542b22545df15015caa5ee2
#
_cell.length_a   1.000
_cell.length_b   1.000
_cell.length_c   1.000
_cell.angle_alpha   90.00
_cell.angle_beta   90.00
_cell.angle_gamma   90.00
#
_symmetry.space_group_name_H-M   'P 1'
#
loop_
_entity.id
_entity.type
_entity.pdbx_description
1 polymer ?
#
loop_
_entity_poly.entity_id
_entity_poly.type
_entity_poly.pdbx_seq_one_letter_code
_entity_poly.pdbx_strand_id
1 'polypeptide(L)'
;MGNNTVETRTVKISECKPILRRAVAKRRPVFIWGPPGVGKSDMVNQVAAEFANSTVVDLRMALMDPTDIKGVPYYSQGDNTMKWATPSELPSKDFAKEYDTIFLFLDELNSAPPAVQAAAYQLILNRKVGQYTLPDNVVLIAAGNRMGDKGVTYRMPSPLANRFMHLEIRVDFEDWEQWAIMNEIHPHVVGFLKQFKGDLYNFEPTQHDRAFPTPRTWSFVSEMIDDDMPDSANTDMVAGLVGEGMAIKFMAHRKHAADLPDPSDVLSGKVTTFKSKEVSAAYALVTSLSYELRTRYEDGKRSGKLEDFNKSADNWLGFMMSNFEPEMVIMGAHTVLKNYKVVFDRKKMTNFPEFFKRYANLLTDE
;
A
#
# COMPACT_ATOMS: atom_id res chain seq x y z
N MET A 1 -36.61 -6.12 -14.50
CA MET A 1 -35.73 -7.15 -13.93
C MET A 1 -34.75 -6.40 -13.05
N GLY A 2 -34.92 -6.48 -11.72
CA GLY A 2 -34.11 -5.73 -10.79
C GLY A 2 -32.67 -6.25 -10.78
N ASN A 3 -31.71 -5.34 -10.99
CA ASN A 3 -30.30 -5.60 -10.72
C ASN A 3 -30.14 -5.76 -9.20
N ASN A 4 -30.24 -6.99 -8.70
CA ASN A 4 -29.69 -7.34 -7.40
C ASN A 4 -28.16 -7.36 -7.58
N THR A 5 -27.52 -6.19 -7.48
CA THR A 5 -26.11 -6.11 -7.17
C THR A 5 -25.97 -6.66 -5.76
N VAL A 6 -25.54 -7.91 -5.64
CA VAL A 6 -25.07 -8.44 -4.36
C VAL A 6 -23.89 -7.55 -3.98
N GLU A 7 -24.05 -6.70 -2.96
CA GLU A 7 -22.94 -5.93 -2.39
C GLU A 7 -21.90 -6.93 -1.89
N THR A 8 -20.84 -7.09 -2.65
CA THR A 8 -19.71 -7.93 -2.23
C THR A 8 -19.04 -7.22 -1.05
N ARG A 9 -18.91 -7.91 0.06
CA ARG A 9 -18.22 -7.36 1.24
C ARG A 9 -16.78 -7.04 0.88
N THR A 10 -16.42 -5.76 0.96
CA THR A 10 -15.06 -5.28 0.76
C THR A 10 -14.31 -5.17 2.07
N VAL A 11 -12.99 -5.39 2.05
CA VAL A 11 -12.11 -5.32 3.22
C VAL A 11 -10.95 -4.36 2.96
N LYS A 12 -10.44 -3.73 4.00
CA LYS A 12 -9.18 -2.96 3.95
C LYS A 12 -7.98 -3.93 3.85
N ILE A 13 -6.82 -3.43 3.45
CA ILE A 13 -5.58 -4.23 3.41
C ILE A 13 -5.22 -4.73 4.82
N SER A 14 -5.35 -3.89 5.84
CA SER A 14 -5.10 -4.27 7.24
C SER A 14 -6.02 -5.40 7.74
N GLU A 15 -7.29 -5.39 7.31
CA GLU A 15 -8.26 -6.45 7.63
C GLU A 15 -8.01 -7.72 6.81
N CYS A 16 -7.50 -7.58 5.58
CA CYS A 16 -7.21 -8.69 4.69
C CYS A 16 -6.01 -9.53 5.15
N LYS A 17 -4.94 -8.90 5.65
CA LYS A 17 -3.70 -9.57 6.07
C LYS A 17 -3.93 -10.70 7.10
N PRO A 18 -4.64 -10.51 8.23
CA PRO A 18 -4.89 -11.61 9.19
C PRO A 18 -5.71 -12.75 8.58
N ILE A 19 -6.65 -12.44 7.69
CA ILE A 19 -7.43 -13.44 6.98
C ILE A 19 -6.53 -14.25 6.05
N LEU A 20 -5.65 -13.58 5.29
CA LEU A 20 -4.70 -14.21 4.38
C LEU A 20 -3.73 -15.11 5.14
N ARG A 21 -3.14 -14.65 6.27
CA ARG A 21 -2.30 -15.49 7.16
C ARG A 21 -3.01 -16.78 7.59
N ARG A 22 -4.28 -16.67 7.97
CA ARG A 22 -5.08 -17.85 8.38
C ARG A 22 -5.31 -18.79 7.21
N ALA A 23 -5.60 -18.28 6.02
CA ALA A 23 -5.79 -19.09 4.83
C ALA A 23 -4.50 -19.82 4.44
N VAL A 24 -3.36 -19.13 4.46
CA VAL A 24 -2.01 -19.69 4.23
C VAL A 24 -1.73 -20.84 5.21
N ALA A 25 -1.91 -20.62 6.52
CA ALA A 25 -1.72 -21.63 7.54
C ALA A 25 -2.63 -22.87 7.36
N LYS A 26 -3.77 -22.72 6.68
CA LYS A 26 -4.70 -23.80 6.35
C LYS A 26 -4.57 -24.28 4.91
N ARG A 27 -3.61 -23.74 4.15
CA ARG A 27 -3.36 -24.07 2.73
C ARG A 27 -4.61 -23.94 1.86
N ARG A 28 -5.45 -22.91 2.15
CA ARG A 28 -6.64 -22.61 1.36
C ARG A 28 -6.31 -21.61 0.28
N PRO A 29 -6.62 -21.90 -0.99
CA PRO A 29 -6.45 -20.95 -2.08
C PRO A 29 -7.26 -19.67 -1.83
N VAL A 30 -6.65 -18.52 -2.07
CA VAL A 30 -7.29 -17.20 -1.93
C VAL A 30 -7.29 -16.48 -3.26
N PHE A 31 -8.41 -15.85 -3.59
CA PHE A 31 -8.51 -14.94 -4.72
C PHE A 31 -8.74 -13.51 -4.22
N ILE A 32 -7.81 -12.63 -4.55
CA ILE A 32 -7.81 -11.23 -4.13
C ILE A 32 -8.33 -10.38 -5.29
N TRP A 33 -9.52 -9.82 -5.11
CA TRP A 33 -10.12 -8.88 -6.06
C TRP A 33 -9.79 -7.45 -5.67
N GLY A 34 -9.59 -6.59 -6.64
CA GLY A 34 -9.42 -5.17 -6.39
C GLY A 34 -8.95 -4.43 -7.62
N PRO A 35 -9.17 -3.12 -7.68
CA PRO A 35 -8.79 -2.32 -8.83
C PRO A 35 -7.25 -2.27 -9.01
N PRO A 36 -6.76 -1.79 -10.16
CA PRO A 36 -5.33 -1.68 -10.42
C PRO A 36 -4.66 -0.67 -9.46
N GLY A 37 -3.40 -0.91 -9.11
CA GLY A 37 -2.60 0.04 -8.32
C GLY A 37 -2.90 0.13 -6.82
N VAL A 38 -3.75 -0.75 -6.27
CA VAL A 38 -4.15 -0.72 -4.84
C VAL A 38 -3.23 -1.47 -3.90
N GLY A 39 -2.16 -2.12 -4.41
CA GLY A 39 -1.18 -2.83 -3.57
C GLY A 39 -1.50 -4.30 -3.32
N LYS A 40 -2.24 -5.00 -4.22
CA LYS A 40 -2.51 -6.46 -4.07
C LYS A 40 -1.24 -7.30 -3.94
N SER A 41 -0.30 -7.11 -4.85
CA SER A 41 0.97 -7.86 -4.88
C SER A 41 1.85 -7.50 -3.69
N ASP A 42 1.92 -6.21 -3.33
CA ASP A 42 2.67 -5.74 -2.16
C ASP A 42 2.14 -6.35 -0.86
N MET A 43 0.82 -6.46 -0.73
CA MET A 43 0.20 -7.10 0.44
C MET A 43 0.59 -8.58 0.55
N VAL A 44 0.64 -9.31 -0.57
CA VAL A 44 1.07 -10.72 -0.58
C VAL A 44 2.53 -10.83 -0.14
N ASN A 45 3.42 -9.98 -0.67
CA ASN A 45 4.82 -9.93 -0.29
C ASN A 45 5.00 -9.59 1.20
N GLN A 46 4.25 -8.61 1.72
CA GLN A 46 4.29 -8.24 3.13
C GLN A 46 3.83 -9.39 4.05
N VAL A 47 2.77 -10.09 3.67
CA VAL A 47 2.30 -11.27 4.43
C VAL A 47 3.32 -12.42 4.33
N ALA A 48 3.92 -12.65 3.16
CA ALA A 48 4.95 -13.67 3.01
C ALA A 48 6.14 -13.39 3.91
N ALA A 49 6.61 -12.14 3.99
CA ALA A 49 7.73 -11.75 4.83
C ALA A 49 7.52 -12.00 6.36
N GLU A 50 6.28 -12.20 6.79
CA GLU A 50 5.95 -12.55 8.19
C GLU A 50 6.16 -14.05 8.50
N PHE A 51 6.30 -14.90 7.47
CA PHE A 51 6.53 -16.34 7.63
C PHE A 51 8.04 -16.63 7.61
N ALA A 52 8.49 -17.42 8.56
CA ALA A 52 9.89 -17.86 8.61
C ALA A 52 10.22 -18.65 7.34
N ASN A 53 11.41 -18.42 6.80
CA ASN A 53 11.96 -19.13 5.63
C ASN A 53 10.93 -19.28 4.49
N SER A 54 10.33 -18.18 4.06
CA SER A 54 9.34 -18.14 2.99
C SER A 54 9.86 -17.42 1.75
N THR A 55 9.26 -17.71 0.61
CA THR A 55 9.49 -16.99 -0.64
C THR A 55 8.19 -16.81 -1.42
N VAL A 56 8.17 -15.84 -2.34
CA VAL A 56 7.07 -15.61 -3.28
C VAL A 56 7.55 -15.93 -4.69
N VAL A 57 6.81 -16.78 -5.38
CA VAL A 57 6.94 -17.00 -6.83
C VAL A 57 5.79 -16.28 -7.48
N ASP A 58 6.08 -15.14 -8.11
CA ASP A 58 5.10 -14.27 -8.75
C ASP A 58 4.99 -14.60 -10.24
N LEU A 59 3.80 -15.05 -10.66
CA LEU A 59 3.49 -15.37 -12.05
C LEU A 59 2.45 -14.41 -12.58
N ARG A 60 2.84 -13.60 -13.56
CA ARG A 60 1.93 -12.68 -14.26
C ARG A 60 1.16 -13.42 -15.35
N MET A 61 0.01 -13.95 -14.98
CA MET A 61 -0.78 -14.86 -15.81
C MET A 61 -1.23 -14.26 -17.15
N ALA A 62 -1.41 -12.95 -17.21
CA ALA A 62 -1.77 -12.24 -18.44
C ALA A 62 -0.68 -12.28 -19.52
N LEU A 63 0.58 -12.50 -19.13
CA LEU A 63 1.75 -12.52 -20.01
C LEU A 63 2.22 -13.94 -20.36
N MET A 64 1.56 -14.98 -19.84
CA MET A 64 1.99 -16.37 -19.98
C MET A 64 1.31 -17.07 -21.15
N ASP A 65 2.02 -18.08 -21.66
CA ASP A 65 1.46 -19.09 -22.57
C ASP A 65 1.03 -20.35 -21.79
N PRO A 66 0.10 -21.18 -22.31
CA PRO A 66 -0.30 -22.41 -21.65
C PRO A 66 0.86 -23.37 -21.37
N THR A 67 1.93 -23.32 -22.17
CA THR A 67 3.15 -24.12 -22.01
C THR A 67 3.98 -23.73 -20.81
N ASP A 68 3.91 -22.47 -20.39
CA ASP A 68 4.62 -21.98 -19.20
C ASP A 68 4.06 -22.58 -17.90
N ILE A 69 2.81 -23.03 -17.93
CA ILE A 69 2.15 -23.67 -16.78
C ILE A 69 2.11 -25.19 -16.94
N LYS A 70 1.82 -25.68 -18.16
CA LYS A 70 1.61 -27.10 -18.43
C LYS A 70 2.90 -27.82 -18.80
N GLY A 71 3.90 -27.09 -19.26
CA GLY A 71 5.14 -27.63 -19.83
C GLY A 71 5.01 -27.92 -21.33
N VAL A 72 6.05 -28.48 -21.91
CA VAL A 72 6.15 -28.80 -23.32
C VAL A 72 6.07 -30.30 -23.52
N PRO A 73 5.19 -30.80 -24.41
CA PRO A 73 5.13 -32.22 -24.72
C PRO A 73 6.37 -32.64 -25.53
N TYR A 74 6.96 -33.77 -25.21
CA TYR A 74 8.04 -34.39 -25.96
C TYR A 74 7.81 -35.88 -26.08
N TYR A 75 8.33 -36.48 -27.15
CA TYR A 75 8.26 -37.90 -27.36
C TYR A 75 9.46 -38.59 -26.65
N SER A 76 9.16 -39.55 -25.75
CA SER A 76 10.15 -40.35 -25.05
C SER A 76 10.35 -41.66 -25.84
N GLN A 77 11.48 -41.77 -26.53
CA GLN A 77 11.81 -42.96 -27.33
C GLN A 77 11.94 -44.23 -26.48
N GLY A 78 12.41 -44.11 -25.23
CA GLY A 78 12.60 -45.26 -24.34
C GLY A 78 11.30 -45.94 -23.91
N ASP A 79 10.24 -45.17 -23.76
CA ASP A 79 8.92 -45.67 -23.30
C ASP A 79 7.87 -45.69 -24.42
N ASN A 80 8.24 -45.24 -25.60
CA ASN A 80 7.34 -45.09 -26.75
C ASN A 80 6.06 -44.29 -26.39
N THR A 81 6.19 -43.23 -25.57
CA THR A 81 5.06 -42.43 -25.06
C THR A 81 5.36 -40.95 -25.18
N MET A 82 4.25 -40.16 -25.18
CA MET A 82 4.34 -38.70 -25.04
C MET A 82 4.52 -38.33 -23.55
N LYS A 83 5.54 -37.55 -23.24
CA LYS A 83 5.78 -37.00 -21.90
C LYS A 83 5.76 -35.49 -21.93
N TRP A 84 5.65 -34.88 -20.76
CA TRP A 84 5.67 -33.42 -20.58
C TRP A 84 6.92 -33.02 -19.82
N ALA A 85 7.71 -32.13 -20.40
CA ALA A 85 8.76 -31.45 -19.65
C ALA A 85 8.10 -30.49 -18.65
N THR A 86 8.54 -30.54 -17.38
CA THR A 86 7.97 -29.68 -16.35
C THR A 86 8.35 -28.22 -16.60
N PRO A 87 7.41 -27.27 -16.37
CA PRO A 87 7.71 -25.85 -16.53
C PRO A 87 8.79 -25.39 -15.54
N SER A 88 9.67 -24.51 -16.00
CA SER A 88 10.69 -23.88 -15.15
C SER A 88 10.12 -22.80 -14.22
N GLU A 89 9.00 -22.21 -14.60
CA GLU A 89 8.33 -21.14 -13.86
C GLU A 89 7.65 -21.62 -12.56
N LEU A 90 7.36 -22.91 -12.46
CA LEU A 90 6.74 -23.49 -11.29
C LEU A 90 7.81 -24.06 -10.31
N PRO A 91 7.58 -23.95 -8.98
CA PRO A 91 8.52 -24.43 -7.98
C PRO A 91 8.87 -25.91 -8.14
N SER A 92 10.11 -26.23 -8.44
CA SER A 92 10.58 -27.63 -8.50
C SER A 92 10.57 -28.27 -7.10
N LYS A 93 10.65 -29.60 -7.03
CA LYS A 93 10.77 -30.32 -5.75
C LYS A 93 12.05 -29.95 -5.00
N ASP A 94 13.13 -29.64 -5.71
CA ASP A 94 14.40 -29.28 -5.08
C ASP A 94 14.34 -27.84 -4.57
N PHE A 95 13.83 -26.91 -5.36
CA PHE A 95 13.56 -25.55 -4.91
C PHE A 95 12.65 -25.53 -3.67
N ALA A 96 11.64 -26.40 -3.63
CA ALA A 96 10.71 -26.46 -2.51
C ALA A 96 11.35 -26.95 -1.19
N LYS A 97 12.49 -27.63 -1.24
CA LYS A 97 13.21 -28.05 -0.02
C LYS A 97 13.94 -26.90 0.69
N GLU A 98 14.19 -25.82 -0.03
CA GLU A 98 14.91 -24.65 0.49
C GLU A 98 14.03 -23.76 1.39
N TYR A 99 12.70 -23.91 1.32
CA TYR A 99 11.75 -23.05 2.00
C TYR A 99 10.72 -23.84 2.81
N ASP A 100 10.26 -23.26 3.91
CA ASP A 100 9.17 -23.83 4.71
C ASP A 100 7.80 -23.53 4.09
N THR A 101 7.66 -22.36 3.44
CA THR A 101 6.43 -21.94 2.76
C THR A 101 6.76 -21.20 1.47
N ILE A 102 6.18 -21.62 0.37
CA ILE A 102 6.29 -20.95 -0.93
C ILE A 102 4.91 -20.38 -1.29
N PHE A 103 4.84 -19.07 -1.47
CA PHE A 103 3.68 -18.38 -1.97
C PHE A 103 3.71 -18.39 -3.49
N LEU A 104 2.91 -19.25 -4.13
CA LEU A 104 2.72 -19.18 -5.58
C LEU A 104 1.61 -18.18 -5.86
N PHE A 105 2.02 -17.00 -6.30
CA PHE A 105 1.13 -15.87 -6.56
C PHE A 105 0.81 -15.77 -8.05
N LEU A 106 -0.46 -16.00 -8.39
CA LEU A 106 -0.98 -15.97 -9.75
C LEU A 106 -1.64 -14.61 -9.99
N ASP A 107 -0.84 -13.62 -10.37
CA ASP A 107 -1.33 -12.25 -10.59
C ASP A 107 -2.06 -12.12 -11.94
N GLU A 108 -3.08 -11.28 -11.97
CA GLU A 108 -3.94 -11.03 -13.13
C GLU A 108 -4.57 -12.30 -13.74
N LEU A 109 -4.88 -13.31 -12.90
CA LEU A 109 -5.37 -14.61 -13.34
C LEU A 109 -6.62 -14.52 -14.22
N ASN A 110 -7.56 -13.62 -13.91
CA ASN A 110 -8.78 -13.46 -14.70
C ASN A 110 -8.60 -12.60 -15.96
N SER A 111 -7.42 -12.02 -16.16
CA SER A 111 -7.05 -11.29 -17.39
C SER A 111 -6.24 -12.16 -18.35
N ALA A 112 -5.80 -13.33 -17.90
CA ALA A 112 -5.05 -14.27 -18.73
C ALA A 112 -5.89 -14.86 -19.88
N PRO A 113 -5.26 -15.27 -20.99
CA PRO A 113 -5.95 -15.98 -22.06
C PRO A 113 -6.68 -17.23 -21.54
N PRO A 114 -7.86 -17.61 -22.10
CA PRO A 114 -8.65 -18.73 -21.58
C PRO A 114 -7.90 -20.07 -21.49
N ALA A 115 -6.96 -20.32 -22.39
CA ALA A 115 -6.13 -21.52 -22.36
C ALA A 115 -5.13 -21.55 -21.19
N VAL A 116 -4.56 -20.39 -20.83
CA VAL A 116 -3.70 -20.21 -19.66
C VAL A 116 -4.52 -20.37 -18.38
N GLN A 117 -5.70 -19.75 -18.34
CA GLN A 117 -6.63 -19.94 -17.21
C GLN A 117 -6.97 -21.42 -17.02
N ALA A 118 -7.27 -22.16 -18.10
CA ALA A 118 -7.60 -23.59 -18.01
C ALA A 118 -6.45 -24.42 -17.43
N ALA A 119 -5.18 -24.10 -17.79
CA ALA A 119 -4.01 -24.76 -17.21
C ALA A 119 -3.84 -24.42 -15.73
N ALA A 120 -3.97 -23.14 -15.36
CA ALA A 120 -3.93 -22.68 -13.97
C ALA A 120 -5.06 -23.31 -13.14
N TYR A 121 -6.25 -23.45 -13.69
CA TYR A 121 -7.38 -24.09 -13.01
C TYR A 121 -7.10 -25.54 -12.66
N GLN A 122 -6.48 -26.30 -13.57
CA GLN A 122 -6.06 -27.67 -13.28
C GLN A 122 -5.07 -27.72 -12.10
N LEU A 123 -4.09 -26.81 -12.08
CA LEU A 123 -3.12 -26.67 -10.99
C LEU A 123 -3.80 -26.37 -9.66
N ILE A 124 -4.74 -25.41 -9.64
CA ILE A 124 -5.46 -25.00 -8.44
C ILE A 124 -6.40 -26.11 -7.94
N LEU A 125 -7.11 -26.77 -8.83
CA LEU A 125 -8.09 -27.80 -8.47
C LEU A 125 -7.43 -29.09 -7.98
N ASN A 126 -6.37 -29.53 -8.64
CA ASN A 126 -5.78 -30.85 -8.47
C ASN A 126 -4.38 -30.81 -7.88
N ARG A 127 -3.79 -29.62 -7.66
CA ARG A 127 -2.38 -29.42 -7.33
C ARG A 127 -1.45 -30.13 -8.32
N LYS A 128 -1.91 -30.28 -9.55
CA LYS A 128 -1.24 -30.98 -10.66
C LYS A 128 -1.58 -30.33 -11.98
N VAL A 129 -0.59 -30.28 -12.89
CA VAL A 129 -0.81 -29.95 -14.29
C VAL A 129 0.16 -30.76 -15.16
N GLY A 130 -0.38 -31.45 -16.18
CA GLY A 130 0.45 -32.40 -16.92
C GLY A 130 1.08 -33.47 -16.02
N GLN A 131 2.40 -33.59 -16.06
CA GLN A 131 3.18 -34.46 -15.15
C GLN A 131 3.71 -33.76 -13.90
N TYR A 132 3.57 -32.43 -13.84
CA TYR A 132 3.99 -31.65 -12.69
C TYR A 132 3.02 -31.80 -11.51
N THR A 133 3.57 -31.99 -10.33
CA THR A 133 2.81 -31.99 -9.06
C THR A 133 3.35 -30.87 -8.17
N LEU A 134 2.48 -30.00 -7.72
CA LEU A 134 2.80 -28.88 -6.84
C LEU A 134 3.29 -29.40 -5.48
N PRO A 135 4.48 -28.98 -5.00
CA PRO A 135 4.98 -29.36 -3.68
C PRO A 135 4.02 -29.02 -2.55
N ASP A 136 4.06 -29.78 -1.46
CA ASP A 136 3.10 -29.65 -0.37
C ASP A 136 3.21 -28.33 0.40
N ASN A 137 4.41 -27.74 0.48
CA ASN A 137 4.66 -26.46 1.14
C ASN A 137 4.31 -25.24 0.29
N VAL A 138 3.79 -25.44 -0.93
CA VAL A 138 3.32 -24.35 -1.78
C VAL A 138 1.87 -23.99 -1.43
N VAL A 139 1.62 -22.70 -1.17
CA VAL A 139 0.31 -22.11 -1.00
C VAL A 139 -0.07 -21.29 -2.22
N LEU A 140 -1.33 -21.36 -2.64
CA LEU A 140 -1.83 -20.71 -3.84
C LEU A 140 -2.57 -19.44 -3.46
N ILE A 141 -2.14 -18.33 -4.03
CA ILE A 141 -2.83 -17.04 -3.96
C ILE A 141 -3.00 -16.53 -5.38
N ALA A 142 -4.18 -16.09 -5.73
CA ALA A 142 -4.45 -15.46 -7.01
C ALA A 142 -4.94 -14.03 -6.81
N ALA A 143 -4.69 -13.16 -7.78
CA ALA A 143 -5.25 -11.83 -7.82
C ALA A 143 -5.85 -11.53 -9.19
N GLY A 144 -6.79 -10.59 -9.20
CA GLY A 144 -7.42 -10.14 -10.42
C GLY A 144 -8.18 -8.83 -10.25
N ASN A 145 -8.54 -8.22 -11.37
CA ASN A 145 -9.31 -7.00 -11.39
C ASN A 145 -10.81 -7.34 -11.42
N ARG A 146 -11.65 -6.42 -10.92
CA ARG A 146 -13.10 -6.60 -10.94
C ARG A 146 -13.61 -6.47 -12.38
N MET A 147 -14.77 -7.04 -12.65
CA MET A 147 -15.37 -6.97 -14.00
C MET A 147 -15.70 -5.54 -14.47
N GLY A 148 -15.78 -4.58 -13.56
CA GLY A 148 -15.99 -3.16 -13.86
C GLY A 148 -14.71 -2.35 -14.05
N ASP A 149 -13.54 -2.90 -13.68
CA ASP A 149 -12.26 -2.23 -13.85
C ASP A 149 -11.80 -2.37 -15.31
N LYS A 150 -11.34 -1.29 -15.94
CA LYS A 150 -10.85 -1.34 -17.33
C LYS A 150 -9.78 -2.42 -17.49
N GLY A 151 -10.05 -3.38 -18.32
CA GLY A 151 -9.14 -4.48 -18.66
C GLY A 151 -9.90 -5.62 -19.29
N VAL A 152 -9.21 -6.44 -20.07
CA VAL A 152 -9.78 -7.70 -20.54
C VAL A 152 -9.88 -8.63 -19.34
N THR A 153 -11.10 -8.91 -18.88
CA THR A 153 -11.33 -9.85 -17.79
C THR A 153 -12.31 -10.93 -18.25
N TYR A 154 -12.00 -12.17 -17.90
CA TYR A 154 -12.87 -13.30 -18.20
C TYR A 154 -13.60 -13.76 -16.93
N ARG A 155 -14.85 -14.17 -17.12
CA ARG A 155 -15.64 -14.70 -16.00
C ARG A 155 -15.05 -16.04 -15.52
N MET A 156 -14.77 -16.14 -14.24
CA MET A 156 -14.31 -17.37 -13.61
C MET A 156 -15.42 -18.44 -13.64
N PRO A 157 -15.14 -19.67 -14.08
CA PRO A 157 -16.11 -20.78 -14.01
C PRO A 157 -16.50 -21.09 -12.56
N SER A 158 -17.79 -21.36 -12.33
CA SER A 158 -18.32 -21.60 -10.98
C SER A 158 -17.61 -22.71 -10.19
N PRO A 159 -17.19 -23.84 -10.79
CA PRO A 159 -16.45 -24.88 -10.06
C PRO A 159 -15.10 -24.40 -9.51
N LEU A 160 -14.45 -23.48 -10.22
CA LEU A 160 -13.20 -22.88 -9.77
C LEU A 160 -13.46 -21.81 -8.71
N ALA A 161 -14.46 -20.94 -8.92
CA ALA A 161 -14.82 -19.92 -7.95
C ALA A 161 -15.06 -20.52 -6.57
N ASN A 162 -15.76 -21.66 -6.51
CA ASN A 162 -16.04 -22.36 -5.25
C ASN A 162 -14.81 -22.97 -4.54
N ARG A 163 -13.63 -22.94 -5.16
CA ARG A 163 -12.38 -23.44 -4.57
C ARG A 163 -11.56 -22.35 -3.90
N PHE A 164 -11.82 -21.11 -4.24
CA PHE A 164 -11.16 -19.98 -3.62
C PHE A 164 -11.95 -19.40 -2.44
N MET A 165 -11.23 -18.91 -1.47
CA MET A 165 -11.73 -17.89 -0.59
C MET A 165 -11.58 -16.53 -1.31
N HIS A 166 -12.68 -15.82 -1.50
CA HIS A 166 -12.68 -14.54 -2.20
C HIS A 166 -12.58 -13.38 -1.21
N LEU A 167 -11.63 -12.48 -1.44
CA LEU A 167 -11.44 -11.24 -0.70
C LEU A 167 -11.45 -10.09 -1.69
N GLU A 168 -12.31 -9.11 -1.51
CA GLU A 168 -12.34 -7.91 -2.32
C GLU A 168 -11.74 -6.74 -1.54
N ILE A 169 -10.64 -6.18 -2.06
CA ILE A 169 -9.92 -5.08 -1.41
C ILE A 169 -10.51 -3.75 -1.85
N ARG A 170 -10.76 -2.87 -0.86
CA ARG A 170 -11.01 -1.45 -1.08
C ARG A 170 -9.79 -0.62 -0.72
N VAL A 171 -9.65 0.52 -1.40
CA VAL A 171 -8.67 1.54 -1.01
C VAL A 171 -9.12 2.20 0.29
N ASP A 172 -8.20 2.40 1.20
CA ASP A 172 -8.44 3.07 2.47
C ASP A 172 -7.25 3.99 2.77
N PHE A 173 -7.56 5.25 3.10
CA PHE A 173 -6.53 6.25 3.32
C PHE A 173 -5.71 5.95 4.58
N GLU A 174 -6.34 5.55 5.67
CA GLU A 174 -5.67 5.27 6.94
C GLU A 174 -4.68 4.11 6.82
N ASP A 175 -5.05 3.05 6.08
CA ASP A 175 -4.14 1.94 5.78
C ASP A 175 -2.97 2.38 4.90
N TRP A 176 -3.26 3.23 3.90
CA TRP A 176 -2.23 3.78 3.03
C TRP A 176 -1.29 4.73 3.78
N GLU A 177 -1.82 5.59 4.66
CA GLU A 177 -1.01 6.51 5.47
C GLU A 177 -0.01 5.75 6.34
N GLN A 178 -0.44 4.67 7.00
CA GLN A 178 0.46 3.83 7.80
C GLN A 178 1.56 3.20 6.94
N TRP A 179 1.21 2.72 5.76
CA TRP A 179 2.18 2.18 4.80
C TRP A 179 3.14 3.27 4.30
N ALA A 180 2.61 4.45 3.95
CA ALA A 180 3.39 5.59 3.46
C ALA A 180 4.44 6.05 4.47
N ILE A 181 4.09 6.05 5.76
CA ILE A 181 5.00 6.36 6.86
C ILE A 181 6.15 5.35 6.94
N MET A 182 5.86 4.05 6.81
CA MET A 182 6.86 2.99 6.88
C MET A 182 7.79 2.97 5.66
N ASN A 183 7.31 3.46 4.52
CA ASN A 183 8.03 3.49 3.24
C ASN A 183 8.56 4.89 2.88
N GLU A 184 8.62 5.79 3.84
CA GLU A 184 9.25 7.12 3.72
C GLU A 184 8.70 7.95 2.54
N ILE A 185 7.40 7.85 2.28
CA ILE A 185 6.72 8.64 1.25
C ILE A 185 6.89 10.13 1.54
N HIS A 186 7.20 10.90 0.52
CA HIS A 186 7.53 12.32 0.59
C HIS A 186 6.44 13.10 1.38
N PRO A 187 6.82 13.97 2.34
CA PRO A 187 5.87 14.68 3.21
C PRO A 187 4.82 15.50 2.46
N HIS A 188 5.18 16.10 1.32
CA HIS A 188 4.21 16.84 0.49
C HIS A 188 3.12 15.94 -0.07
N VAL A 189 3.44 14.70 -0.46
CA VAL A 189 2.45 13.73 -0.94
C VAL A 189 1.53 13.31 0.20
N VAL A 190 2.09 12.97 1.35
CA VAL A 190 1.31 12.59 2.54
C VAL A 190 0.42 13.74 2.99
N GLY A 191 0.94 14.97 3.07
CA GLY A 191 0.20 16.16 3.48
C GLY A 191 -0.97 16.48 2.52
N PHE A 192 -0.72 16.40 1.22
CA PHE A 192 -1.75 16.58 0.20
C PHE A 192 -2.88 15.56 0.35
N LEU A 193 -2.54 14.28 0.40
CA LEU A 193 -3.52 13.20 0.50
C LEU A 193 -4.22 13.14 1.86
N LYS A 194 -3.61 13.65 2.90
CA LYS A 194 -4.26 13.80 4.21
C LYS A 194 -5.39 14.83 4.16
N GLN A 195 -5.20 15.91 3.43
CA GLN A 195 -6.23 16.93 3.18
C GLN A 195 -7.28 16.43 2.18
N PHE A 196 -6.84 15.74 1.13
CA PHE A 196 -7.69 15.29 0.01
C PHE A 196 -7.72 13.77 -0.09
N LYS A 197 -8.25 13.10 0.94
CA LYS A 197 -8.24 11.62 1.06
C LYS A 197 -8.82 10.91 -0.17
N GLY A 198 -9.85 11.50 -0.81
CA GLY A 198 -10.46 10.96 -2.02
C GLY A 198 -9.54 10.94 -3.24
N ASP A 199 -8.50 11.78 -3.25
CA ASP A 199 -7.55 11.85 -4.36
C ASP A 199 -6.45 10.77 -4.29
N LEU A 200 -6.43 9.96 -3.23
CA LEU A 200 -5.57 8.79 -3.16
C LEU A 200 -5.89 7.79 -4.28
N TYR A 201 -7.16 7.65 -4.61
CA TYR A 201 -7.62 6.75 -5.65
C TYR A 201 -8.78 7.39 -6.41
N ASN A 202 -8.53 7.75 -7.66
CA ASN A 202 -9.54 8.29 -8.56
C ASN A 202 -9.40 7.64 -9.94
N PHE A 203 -9.99 6.45 -10.09
CA PHE A 203 -10.01 5.71 -11.32
C PHE A 203 -11.44 5.59 -11.83
N GLU A 204 -11.73 6.25 -12.94
CA GLU A 204 -12.98 6.12 -13.65
C GLU A 204 -12.81 5.29 -14.93
N PRO A 205 -13.39 4.08 -14.98
CA PRO A 205 -13.22 3.17 -16.13
C PRO A 205 -13.72 3.73 -17.47
N THR A 206 -14.57 4.73 -17.45
CA THR A 206 -15.14 5.35 -18.65
C THR A 206 -14.25 6.43 -19.27
N GLN A 207 -13.33 7.01 -18.50
CA GLN A 207 -12.40 8.01 -19.01
C GLN A 207 -11.22 7.37 -19.74
N HIS A 208 -10.73 8.07 -20.78
CA HIS A 208 -9.59 7.62 -21.59
C HIS A 208 -8.24 8.18 -21.08
N ASP A 209 -8.18 8.56 -19.82
CA ASP A 209 -6.98 9.11 -19.22
C ASP A 209 -5.85 8.08 -19.18
N ARG A 210 -4.66 8.49 -19.59
CA ARG A 210 -3.45 7.64 -19.58
C ARG A 210 -2.85 7.55 -18.19
N ALA A 211 -3.04 8.60 -17.36
CA ALA A 211 -2.53 8.71 -16.01
C ALA A 211 -3.69 9.06 -15.06
N PHE A 212 -3.73 8.40 -13.92
CA PHE A 212 -4.77 8.59 -12.89
C PHE A 212 -4.22 8.26 -11.49
N PRO A 213 -4.77 8.90 -10.44
CA PRO A 213 -4.32 8.70 -9.07
C PRO A 213 -4.59 7.30 -8.55
N THR A 214 -3.56 6.65 -8.05
CA THR A 214 -3.62 5.38 -7.30
C THR A 214 -2.55 5.39 -6.21
N PRO A 215 -2.63 4.54 -5.18
CA PRO A 215 -1.54 4.35 -4.22
C PRO A 215 -0.16 4.15 -4.87
N ARG A 216 -0.10 3.37 -5.98
CA ARG A 216 1.14 3.15 -6.73
C ARG A 216 1.65 4.40 -7.42
N THR A 217 0.78 5.15 -8.11
CA THR A 217 1.23 6.35 -8.83
C THR A 217 1.63 7.47 -7.87
N TRP A 218 1.05 7.55 -6.69
CA TRP A 218 1.48 8.47 -5.65
C TRP A 218 2.84 8.09 -5.04
N SER A 219 3.19 6.79 -4.95
CA SER A 219 4.56 6.41 -4.56
C SER A 219 5.57 6.82 -5.64
N PHE A 220 5.22 6.68 -6.93
CA PHE A 220 6.08 7.19 -8.01
C PHE A 220 6.24 8.71 -7.98
N VAL A 221 5.17 9.47 -7.67
CA VAL A 221 5.29 10.92 -7.44
C VAL A 221 6.28 11.20 -6.31
N SER A 222 6.19 10.46 -5.21
CA SER A 222 7.11 10.60 -4.08
C SER A 222 8.57 10.33 -4.44
N GLU A 223 8.83 9.35 -5.30
CA GLU A 223 10.18 8.97 -5.73
C GLU A 223 10.79 9.98 -6.72
N MET A 224 9.94 10.62 -7.53
CA MET A 224 10.39 11.46 -8.64
C MET A 224 10.38 12.95 -8.35
N ILE A 225 9.62 13.41 -7.34
CA ILE A 225 9.56 14.82 -7.01
C ILE A 225 10.92 15.28 -6.46
N ASP A 226 11.40 16.40 -7.00
CA ASP A 226 12.71 16.96 -6.68
C ASP A 226 12.57 18.45 -6.40
N ASP A 227 12.99 18.90 -5.23
CA ASP A 227 12.91 20.28 -4.79
C ASP A 227 13.92 21.19 -5.53
N ASP A 228 14.98 20.61 -6.10
CA ASP A 228 15.99 21.35 -6.90
C ASP A 228 15.56 21.51 -8.37
N MET A 229 14.50 20.82 -8.80
CA MET A 229 13.97 20.96 -10.17
C MET A 229 12.98 22.12 -10.29
N PRO A 230 12.90 22.77 -11.47
CA PRO A 230 11.87 23.77 -11.74
C PRO A 230 10.45 23.24 -11.52
N ASP A 231 9.55 24.08 -10.99
CA ASP A 231 8.15 23.71 -10.76
C ASP A 231 7.42 23.22 -12.02
N SER A 232 7.78 23.76 -13.20
CA SER A 232 7.23 23.30 -14.49
C SER A 232 7.59 21.85 -14.77
N ALA A 233 8.85 21.46 -14.56
CA ALA A 233 9.30 20.08 -14.76
C ALA A 233 8.66 19.11 -13.75
N ASN A 234 8.57 19.51 -12.48
CA ASN A 234 7.83 18.74 -11.48
C ASN A 234 6.35 18.60 -11.86
N THR A 235 5.72 19.66 -12.37
CA THR A 235 4.31 19.62 -12.82
C THR A 235 4.12 18.62 -13.94
N ASP A 236 5.00 18.62 -14.95
CA ASP A 236 4.93 17.70 -16.09
C ASP A 236 5.13 16.25 -15.65
N MET A 237 6.07 15.97 -14.73
CA MET A 237 6.30 14.65 -14.17
C MET A 237 5.07 14.15 -13.39
N VAL A 238 4.53 14.99 -12.51
CA VAL A 238 3.33 14.63 -11.72
C VAL A 238 2.13 14.42 -12.63
N ALA A 239 1.95 15.26 -13.67
CA ALA A 239 0.88 15.11 -14.65
C ALA A 239 0.97 13.77 -15.40
N GLY A 240 2.18 13.35 -15.76
CA GLY A 240 2.43 12.04 -16.37
C GLY A 240 2.09 10.85 -15.49
N LEU A 241 2.02 11.02 -14.17
CA LEU A 241 1.76 9.96 -13.20
C LEU A 241 0.31 9.93 -12.70
N VAL A 242 -0.28 11.08 -12.40
CA VAL A 242 -1.61 11.18 -11.76
C VAL A 242 -2.63 11.97 -12.57
N GLY A 243 -2.26 12.46 -13.75
CA GLY A 243 -3.10 13.27 -14.63
C GLY A 243 -2.95 14.78 -14.38
N GLU A 244 -3.24 15.57 -15.43
CA GLU A 244 -2.99 17.02 -15.46
C GLU A 244 -3.73 17.78 -14.37
N GLY A 245 -5.05 17.54 -14.22
CA GLY A 245 -5.86 18.23 -13.21
C GLY A 245 -5.39 17.93 -11.78
N MET A 246 -4.96 16.70 -11.52
CA MET A 246 -4.42 16.30 -10.22
C MET A 246 -3.04 16.91 -9.97
N ALA A 247 -2.20 16.98 -10.99
CA ALA A 247 -0.88 17.62 -10.91
C ALA A 247 -0.99 19.10 -10.56
N ILE A 248 -1.88 19.84 -11.22
CA ILE A 248 -2.13 21.26 -10.92
C ILE A 248 -2.56 21.43 -9.46
N LYS A 249 -3.50 20.59 -8.99
CA LYS A 249 -4.00 20.63 -7.61
C LYS A 249 -2.89 20.33 -6.59
N PHE A 250 -2.07 19.30 -6.86
CA PHE A 250 -0.94 18.92 -6.01
C PHE A 250 0.15 19.99 -5.97
N MET A 251 0.54 20.55 -7.12
CA MET A 251 1.58 21.58 -7.19
C MET A 251 1.13 22.89 -6.55
N ALA A 252 -0.16 23.24 -6.66
CA ALA A 252 -0.70 24.37 -5.91
C ALA A 252 -0.59 24.15 -4.38
N HIS A 253 -0.94 22.95 -3.91
CA HIS A 253 -0.75 22.60 -2.50
C HIS A 253 0.73 22.65 -2.08
N ARG A 254 1.65 22.14 -2.90
CA ARG A 254 3.09 22.17 -2.64
C ARG A 254 3.63 23.61 -2.58
N LYS A 255 3.18 24.49 -3.46
CA LYS A 255 3.58 25.90 -3.46
C LYS A 255 3.19 26.61 -2.17
N HIS A 256 1.99 26.35 -1.65
CA HIS A 256 1.60 26.87 -0.34
C HIS A 256 2.47 26.29 0.79
N ALA A 257 2.93 25.05 0.64
CA ALA A 257 3.86 24.44 1.60
C ALA A 257 5.27 25.09 1.57
N ALA A 258 5.74 25.58 0.41
CA ALA A 258 7.04 26.26 0.28
C ALA A 258 7.08 27.63 0.98
N ASP A 259 5.92 28.28 1.14
CA ASP A 259 5.80 29.55 1.87
C ASP A 259 5.69 29.35 3.41
N LEU A 260 5.82 28.11 3.87
CA LEU A 260 5.67 27.76 5.30
C LEU A 260 6.98 27.97 6.07
N PRO A 261 6.88 28.20 7.40
CA PRO A 261 8.06 28.20 8.26
C PRO A 261 8.81 26.86 8.17
N ASP A 262 10.12 26.90 8.21
CA ASP A 262 10.95 25.70 8.30
C ASP A 262 10.56 24.91 9.56
N PRO A 263 10.15 23.63 9.45
CA PRO A 263 9.82 22.78 10.57
C PRO A 263 10.91 22.73 11.64
N SER A 264 12.18 22.77 11.23
CA SER A 264 13.32 22.76 12.13
C SER A 264 13.39 24.03 13.00
N ASP A 265 13.05 25.19 12.43
CA ASP A 265 13.02 26.46 13.16
C ASP A 265 11.83 26.53 14.13
N VAL A 266 10.69 25.96 13.76
CA VAL A 266 9.54 25.81 14.68
C VAL A 266 9.90 24.89 15.85
N LEU A 267 10.44 23.71 15.57
CA LEU A 267 10.80 22.73 16.60
C LEU A 267 11.96 23.19 17.48
N SER A 268 12.82 24.08 16.99
CA SER A 268 13.86 24.72 17.83
C SER A 268 13.34 25.89 18.66
N GLY A 269 12.11 26.34 18.46
CA GLY A 269 11.48 27.47 19.15
C GLY A 269 11.85 28.83 18.57
N LYS A 270 12.52 28.92 17.43
CA LYS A 270 12.85 30.21 16.77
C LYS A 270 11.62 30.84 16.12
N VAL A 271 10.72 30.00 15.61
CA VAL A 271 9.44 30.42 15.04
C VAL A 271 8.31 29.95 15.95
N THR A 272 7.51 30.89 16.44
CA THR A 272 6.42 30.63 17.40
C THR A 272 5.04 30.98 16.87
N THR A 273 4.95 31.60 15.68
CA THR A 273 3.69 32.07 15.10
C THR A 273 3.53 31.60 13.67
N PHE A 274 2.29 31.25 13.32
CA PHE A 274 1.86 30.89 11.95
C PHE A 274 0.75 31.87 11.52
N LYS A 275 0.96 32.54 10.38
CA LYS A 275 0.09 33.63 9.96
C LYS A 275 -0.86 33.30 8.80
N SER A 276 -0.65 32.17 8.13
CA SER A 276 -1.53 31.81 7.01
C SER A 276 -2.93 31.39 7.52
N LYS A 277 -3.96 31.87 6.84
CA LYS A 277 -5.35 31.47 7.08
C LYS A 277 -5.80 30.34 6.15
N GLU A 278 -4.93 29.89 5.27
CA GLU A 278 -5.24 28.83 4.32
C GLU A 278 -5.18 27.45 4.97
N VAL A 279 -6.27 26.72 4.85
CA VAL A 279 -6.40 25.37 5.42
C VAL A 279 -5.34 24.42 4.84
N SER A 280 -5.03 24.55 3.53
CA SER A 280 -3.98 23.77 2.86
C SER A 280 -2.60 23.96 3.48
N ALA A 281 -2.25 25.23 3.77
CA ALA A 281 -0.99 25.58 4.41
C ALA A 281 -0.89 24.99 5.83
N ALA A 282 -1.99 25.01 6.58
CA ALA A 282 -2.05 24.42 7.91
C ALA A 282 -1.84 22.89 7.87
N TYR A 283 -2.51 22.17 6.95
CA TYR A 283 -2.30 20.72 6.77
C TYR A 283 -0.87 20.39 6.40
N ALA A 284 -0.28 21.12 5.45
CA ALA A 284 1.10 20.91 5.03
C ALA A 284 2.08 21.12 6.17
N LEU A 285 1.93 22.22 6.93
CA LEU A 285 2.81 22.53 8.05
C LEU A 285 2.69 21.50 9.17
N VAL A 286 1.48 21.13 9.58
CA VAL A 286 1.25 20.11 10.63
C VAL A 286 1.86 18.76 10.23
N THR A 287 1.73 18.38 8.95
CA THR A 287 2.31 17.13 8.46
C THR A 287 3.84 17.19 8.47
N SER A 288 4.44 18.28 7.99
CA SER A 288 5.90 18.46 7.96
C SER A 288 6.49 18.53 9.37
N LEU A 289 5.83 19.24 10.30
CA LEU A 289 6.22 19.28 11.71
C LEU A 289 6.16 17.91 12.38
N SER A 290 5.14 17.12 12.07
CA SER A 290 4.99 15.77 12.62
C SER A 290 6.08 14.83 12.10
N TYR A 291 6.43 14.94 10.82
CA TYR A 291 7.51 14.18 10.20
C TYR A 291 8.88 14.53 10.78
N GLU A 292 9.22 15.83 10.85
CA GLU A 292 10.48 16.30 11.42
C GLU A 292 10.61 15.91 12.90
N LEU A 293 9.51 15.95 13.66
CA LEU A 293 9.51 15.53 15.06
C LEU A 293 9.78 14.02 15.19
N ARG A 294 9.25 13.19 14.30
CA ARG A 294 9.56 11.76 14.20
C ARG A 294 11.05 11.55 13.94
N THR A 295 11.60 12.24 12.94
CA THR A 295 13.03 12.14 12.57
C THR A 295 13.91 12.42 13.77
N ARG A 296 13.65 13.52 14.50
CA ARG A 296 14.38 13.86 15.73
C ARG A 296 14.24 12.82 16.84
N TYR A 297 13.07 12.18 16.94
CA TYR A 297 12.86 11.09 17.90
C TYR A 297 13.70 9.86 17.56
N GLU A 298 13.72 9.45 16.31
CA GLU A 298 14.51 8.30 15.84
C GLU A 298 16.02 8.56 16.02
N ASP A 299 16.49 9.77 15.68
CA ASP A 299 17.88 10.18 15.88
C ASP A 299 18.25 10.24 17.35
N GLY A 300 17.36 10.77 18.20
CA GLY A 300 17.52 10.78 19.65
C GLY A 300 17.63 9.36 20.24
N LYS A 301 16.85 8.41 19.72
CA LYS A 301 16.96 6.99 20.10
C LYS A 301 18.27 6.36 19.68
N ARG A 302 18.70 6.59 18.42
CA ARG A 302 19.96 6.05 17.90
C ARG A 302 21.18 6.60 18.62
N SER A 303 21.18 7.89 18.98
CA SER A 303 22.28 8.57 19.67
C SER A 303 22.26 8.45 21.20
N GLY A 304 21.15 7.96 21.78
CA GLY A 304 20.91 7.95 23.22
C GLY A 304 20.67 9.34 23.83
N LYS A 305 20.43 10.37 22.99
CA LYS A 305 20.23 11.77 23.41
C LYS A 305 18.79 12.22 23.17
N LEU A 306 17.89 11.87 24.07
CA LEU A 306 16.46 12.26 23.94
C LEU A 306 16.16 13.66 24.57
N GLU A 307 17.14 14.35 25.15
CA GLU A 307 16.88 15.67 25.76
C GLU A 307 16.53 16.74 24.74
N ASP A 308 17.26 16.79 23.62
CA ASP A 308 17.00 17.73 22.53
C ASP A 308 15.64 17.42 21.86
N PHE A 309 15.30 16.14 21.74
CA PHE A 309 13.98 15.72 21.27
C PHE A 309 12.86 16.20 22.21
N ASN A 310 13.01 16.03 23.54
CA ASN A 310 11.97 16.45 24.49
C ASN A 310 11.71 17.96 24.43
N LYS A 311 12.75 18.76 24.21
CA LYS A 311 12.62 20.20 23.99
C LYS A 311 11.88 20.51 22.69
N SER A 312 12.24 19.80 21.61
CA SER A 312 11.54 19.93 20.32
C SER A 312 10.08 19.53 20.42
N ALA A 313 9.76 18.46 21.14
CA ALA A 313 8.40 18.01 21.38
C ALA A 313 7.58 19.01 22.22
N ASP A 314 8.19 19.65 23.20
CA ASP A 314 7.53 20.68 23.99
C ASP A 314 7.25 21.95 23.16
N ASN A 315 8.22 22.40 22.36
CA ASN A 315 8.03 23.51 21.40
C ASN A 315 6.92 23.18 20.38
N TRP A 316 6.89 21.95 19.89
CA TRP A 316 5.85 21.49 18.99
C TRP A 316 4.45 21.59 19.62
N LEU A 317 4.27 21.09 20.84
CA LEU A 317 2.99 21.19 21.55
C LEU A 317 2.57 22.66 21.75
N GLY A 318 3.48 23.52 22.19
CA GLY A 318 3.20 24.94 22.37
C GLY A 318 2.80 25.62 21.06
N PHE A 319 3.52 25.33 19.97
CA PHE A 319 3.23 25.87 18.65
C PHE A 319 1.88 25.40 18.13
N MET A 320 1.57 24.09 18.22
CA MET A 320 0.30 23.53 17.77
C MET A 320 -0.88 24.16 18.50
N MET A 321 -0.83 24.25 19.83
CA MET A 321 -1.92 24.82 20.64
C MET A 321 -2.14 26.31 20.43
N SER A 322 -1.09 27.04 20.03
CA SER A 322 -1.14 28.49 19.87
C SER A 322 -1.55 28.95 18.46
N ASN A 323 -1.39 28.11 17.46
CA ASN A 323 -1.52 28.52 16.07
C ASN A 323 -2.62 27.77 15.30
N PHE A 324 -3.15 26.67 15.83
CA PHE A 324 -4.11 25.84 15.09
C PHE A 324 -5.39 25.59 15.89
N GLU A 325 -6.46 25.35 15.14
CA GLU A 325 -7.74 24.91 15.70
C GLU A 325 -7.64 23.50 16.31
N PRO A 326 -8.54 23.14 17.25
CA PRO A 326 -8.49 21.86 17.96
C PRO A 326 -8.38 20.63 17.06
N GLU A 327 -9.07 20.61 15.94
CA GLU A 327 -9.06 19.48 15.00
C GLU A 327 -7.66 19.23 14.41
N MET A 328 -6.94 20.30 14.10
CA MET A 328 -5.58 20.21 13.58
C MET A 328 -4.58 19.77 14.64
N VAL A 329 -4.77 20.24 15.88
CA VAL A 329 -3.94 19.81 17.04
C VAL A 329 -4.12 18.31 17.28
N ILE A 330 -5.37 17.81 17.25
CA ILE A 330 -5.70 16.40 17.43
C ILE A 330 -5.13 15.57 16.29
N MET A 331 -5.29 16.02 15.04
CA MET A 331 -4.73 15.36 13.86
C MET A 331 -3.20 15.20 13.96
N GLY A 332 -2.49 16.26 14.33
CA GLY A 332 -1.03 16.24 14.55
C GLY A 332 -0.65 15.29 15.68
N ALA A 333 -1.35 15.38 16.82
CA ALA A 333 -1.09 14.53 17.97
C ALA A 333 -1.35 13.04 17.66
N HIS A 334 -2.43 12.73 16.98
CA HIS A 334 -2.73 11.37 16.52
C HIS A 334 -1.64 10.83 15.59
N THR A 335 -1.19 11.65 14.62
CA THR A 335 -0.09 11.29 13.71
C THR A 335 1.18 10.97 14.49
N VAL A 336 1.58 11.82 15.41
CA VAL A 336 2.81 11.66 16.18
C VAL A 336 2.73 10.49 17.17
N LEU A 337 1.66 10.41 17.94
CA LEU A 337 1.55 9.43 19.04
C LEU A 337 1.11 8.02 18.56
N LYS A 338 0.09 7.94 17.69
CA LYS A 338 -0.45 6.65 17.24
C LYS A 338 0.28 6.13 15.98
N ASN A 339 0.45 6.97 14.94
CA ASN A 339 1.02 6.51 13.68
C ASN A 339 2.53 6.38 13.74
N TYR A 340 3.22 7.42 14.23
CA TYR A 340 4.69 7.41 14.38
C TYR A 340 5.18 6.73 15.65
N LYS A 341 4.28 6.43 16.60
CA LYS A 341 4.62 5.79 17.90
C LYS A 341 5.69 6.55 18.68
N VAL A 342 5.71 7.86 18.56
CA VAL A 342 6.61 8.73 19.32
C VAL A 342 6.18 8.75 20.78
N VAL A 343 7.13 8.59 21.69
CA VAL A 343 6.86 8.60 23.14
C VAL A 343 7.40 9.88 23.74
N PHE A 344 6.52 10.65 24.38
CA PHE A 344 6.88 11.89 25.09
C PHE A 344 7.30 11.62 26.54
N ASP A 345 8.40 12.23 26.97
CA ASP A 345 8.72 12.30 28.40
C ASP A 345 7.93 13.44 29.06
N ARG A 346 6.72 13.10 29.54
CA ARG A 346 5.74 14.03 30.10
C ARG A 346 6.29 14.87 31.25
N LYS A 347 7.32 14.38 31.99
CA LYS A 347 7.92 15.07 33.10
C LYS A 347 8.87 16.18 32.67
N LYS A 348 9.37 16.14 31.45
CA LYS A 348 10.31 17.10 30.86
C LYS A 348 9.66 18.14 29.96
N MET A 349 8.34 18.13 29.83
CA MET A 349 7.57 18.99 28.92
C MET A 349 6.68 19.95 29.72
N THR A 350 6.81 21.26 29.48
CA THR A 350 6.03 22.31 30.14
C THR A 350 4.64 22.49 29.53
N ASN A 351 4.49 22.26 28.24
CA ASN A 351 3.22 22.39 27.51
C ASN A 351 2.35 21.14 27.61
N PHE A 352 2.89 20.00 28.04
CA PHE A 352 2.14 18.75 28.07
C PHE A 352 0.93 18.74 29.02
N PRO A 353 0.98 19.32 30.24
CA PRO A 353 -0.17 19.35 31.14
C PRO A 353 -1.37 20.10 30.54
N GLU A 354 -1.11 21.23 29.87
CA GLU A 354 -2.15 22.03 29.24
C GLU A 354 -2.72 21.30 28.00
N PHE A 355 -1.88 20.71 27.18
CA PHE A 355 -2.28 19.87 26.05
C PHE A 355 -3.19 18.73 26.54
N PHE A 356 -2.77 17.99 27.55
CA PHE A 356 -3.55 16.89 28.10
C PHE A 356 -4.92 17.36 28.63
N LYS A 357 -4.93 18.47 29.36
CA LYS A 357 -6.18 19.05 29.88
C LYS A 357 -7.16 19.43 28.77
N ARG A 358 -6.66 19.95 27.63
CA ARG A 358 -7.51 20.42 26.52
C ARG A 358 -8.00 19.30 25.61
N TYR A 359 -7.17 18.29 25.38
CA TYR A 359 -7.36 17.35 24.25
C TYR A 359 -7.43 15.87 24.65
N ALA A 360 -7.20 15.50 25.93
CA ALA A 360 -7.18 14.09 26.33
C ALA A 360 -8.46 13.32 25.98
N ASN A 361 -9.61 13.92 26.22
CA ASN A 361 -10.91 13.29 25.93
C ASN A 361 -11.12 13.05 24.43
N LEU A 362 -10.57 13.91 23.58
CA LEU A 362 -10.69 13.83 22.13
C LEU A 362 -9.70 12.83 21.50
N LEU A 363 -8.66 12.41 22.23
CA LEU A 363 -7.69 11.42 21.80
C LEU A 363 -8.07 9.98 22.21
N THR A 364 -9.05 9.83 23.10
CA THR A 364 -9.48 8.53 23.64
C THR A 364 -10.77 8.00 23.03
N ASP A 365 -11.50 8.80 22.27
CA ASP A 365 -12.82 8.46 21.72
C ASP A 365 -12.76 7.77 20.32
N GLU A 366 -11.58 7.25 19.88
CA GLU A 366 -11.43 6.44 18.65
C GLU A 366 -10.71 5.11 18.91
#